data_3a3e4d7c786b8d025ee94f2af2790596
#
_entry.id   3a3e4d7c786b8d025ee94f2af2790596
#
_cell.length_a   1.000
_cell.length_b   1.000
_cell.length_c   1.000
_cell.angle_alpha   90.00
_cell.angle_beta   90.00
_cell.angle_gamma   90.00
#
_symmetry.space_group_name_H-M   'P 1'
#
loop_
_entity.id
_entity.type
_entity.pdbx_description
1 polymer ?
#
loop_
_entity_poly.entity_id
_entity_poly.type
_entity_poly.pdbx_seq_one_letter_code
_entity_poly.pdbx_strand_id
1 'polypeptide(L)'
;MIIGVPKEIKNNEFRVAITAAGVHEFRTHGHTVVVERGAGLGSGITDEEYSIAGAEIVNEADDVWARADMVMKVKEPIKAEYHRFRKGLILFTYLHLAAEPELTRELINSGVTAIAYETVQEGRALPLLAPMSEVAGRLSVQVGASSLMAPAGGKGILLGGVPGVRPAKVVVLGAGVAGTNAAAMALGLGADVTILDININRLRELDAQYQGRLKTVASNSYEIEKSVVDADLVIGSVLIPGAKAPKLVTNDLVARMKPGSVLVDIAVDQGGCFEDTHPTTHQEPTYKVHNTIFYCVANMPGAVPNTSTYALTNVTLRYAVALANLGVKAAFDRDAALAAGLNIAAGQVAHHSVSEAHNLPLVADWHELVTA
;
A
#
# COMPACT_ATOMS: atom_id res chain seq x y z
N MET A 1 0.83 28.11 -2.59
CA MET A 1 1.90 27.14 -2.88
C MET A 1 1.86 26.67 -4.33
N ILE A 2 3.01 26.22 -4.84
CA ILE A 2 3.14 25.48 -6.10
C ILE A 2 3.23 24.00 -5.75
N ILE A 3 2.29 23.18 -6.24
CA ILE A 3 2.23 21.75 -6.04
C ILE A 3 2.82 21.07 -7.26
N GLY A 4 3.87 20.30 -7.10
CA GLY A 4 4.53 19.58 -8.17
C GLY A 4 4.15 18.10 -8.17
N VAL A 5 3.80 17.56 -9.31
CA VAL A 5 3.49 16.13 -9.49
C VAL A 5 4.32 15.58 -10.64
N PRO A 6 5.49 15.01 -10.35
CA PRO A 6 6.31 14.35 -11.36
C PRO A 6 5.70 12.99 -11.75
N LYS A 7 6.09 12.50 -12.91
CA LYS A 7 5.83 11.13 -13.33
C LYS A 7 6.61 10.15 -12.44
N GLU A 8 5.97 9.04 -12.08
CA GLU A 8 6.68 7.97 -11.39
C GLU A 8 7.65 7.25 -12.34
N ILE A 9 8.86 7.01 -11.86
CA ILE A 9 9.93 6.39 -12.65
C ILE A 9 10.40 5.05 -12.08
N LYS A 10 9.82 4.60 -10.97
CA LYS A 10 10.07 3.28 -10.42
C LYS A 10 9.48 2.22 -11.35
N ASN A 11 10.17 1.09 -11.51
CA ASN A 11 9.73 0.04 -12.43
C ASN A 11 8.32 -0.45 -12.10
N ASN A 12 7.45 -0.57 -13.12
CA ASN A 12 6.05 -0.97 -13.00
C ASN A 12 5.20 -0.06 -12.09
N GLU A 13 5.59 1.21 -11.91
CA GLU A 13 4.77 2.20 -11.21
C GLU A 13 4.09 3.12 -12.21
N PHE A 14 2.78 2.95 -12.34
CA PHE A 14 1.92 3.67 -13.28
C PHE A 14 0.86 4.53 -12.58
N ARG A 15 0.86 4.54 -11.24
CA ARG A 15 0.00 5.43 -10.45
C ARG A 15 0.52 6.86 -10.51
N VAL A 16 -0.33 7.80 -10.12
CA VAL A 16 0.01 9.23 -10.01
C VAL A 16 -0.57 9.79 -8.72
N ALA A 17 0.09 10.79 -8.13
CA ALA A 17 -0.27 11.30 -6.81
C ALA A 17 -1.46 12.27 -6.82
N ILE A 18 -1.99 12.65 -7.98
CA ILE A 18 -3.13 13.57 -8.12
C ILE A 18 -4.04 13.14 -9.24
N THR A 19 -5.34 13.46 -9.11
CA THR A 19 -6.33 13.37 -10.19
C THR A 19 -6.73 14.77 -10.67
N ALA A 20 -7.45 14.87 -11.78
CA ALA A 20 -8.02 16.14 -12.25
C ALA A 20 -8.89 16.82 -11.17
N ALA A 21 -9.65 16.06 -10.38
CA ALA A 21 -10.41 16.57 -9.26
C ALA A 21 -9.50 17.20 -8.17
N GLY A 22 -8.37 16.57 -7.87
CA GLY A 22 -7.38 17.13 -6.94
C GLY A 22 -6.75 18.42 -7.46
N VAL A 23 -6.45 18.49 -8.77
CA VAL A 23 -5.99 19.74 -9.40
C VAL A 23 -7.02 20.86 -9.23
N HIS A 24 -8.27 20.57 -9.55
CA HIS A 24 -9.38 21.53 -9.39
C HIS A 24 -9.47 22.03 -7.95
N GLU A 25 -9.38 21.15 -6.97
CA GLU A 25 -9.43 21.50 -5.54
C GLU A 25 -8.29 22.46 -5.16
N PHE A 26 -7.03 22.15 -5.51
CA PHE A 26 -5.92 23.06 -5.26
C PHE A 26 -6.10 24.42 -5.93
N ARG A 27 -6.60 24.45 -7.16
CA ARG A 27 -6.87 25.69 -7.89
C ARG A 27 -7.93 26.54 -7.21
N THR A 28 -8.98 25.91 -6.69
CA THR A 28 -10.05 26.58 -5.95
C THR A 28 -9.53 27.26 -4.68
N HIS A 29 -8.51 26.66 -4.06
CA HIS A 29 -7.79 27.22 -2.92
C HIS A 29 -6.68 28.22 -3.29
N GLY A 30 -6.53 28.59 -4.56
CA GLY A 30 -5.56 29.59 -5.01
C GLY A 30 -4.13 29.09 -5.18
N HIS A 31 -3.96 27.77 -5.23
CA HIS A 31 -2.65 27.15 -5.47
C HIS A 31 -2.40 26.89 -6.96
N THR A 32 -1.13 26.78 -7.34
CA THR A 32 -0.72 26.35 -8.67
C THR A 32 -0.36 24.89 -8.65
N VAL A 33 -0.79 24.14 -9.66
CA VAL A 33 -0.42 22.73 -9.83
C VAL A 33 0.38 22.57 -11.11
N VAL A 34 1.56 21.98 -11.00
CA VAL A 34 2.48 21.69 -12.10
C VAL A 34 2.61 20.17 -12.23
N VAL A 35 2.24 19.62 -13.37
CA VAL A 35 2.27 18.18 -13.62
C VAL A 35 3.23 17.87 -14.74
N GLU A 36 4.07 16.86 -14.59
CA GLU A 36 4.94 16.38 -15.64
C GLU A 36 4.10 15.73 -16.76
N ARG A 37 4.45 16.01 -18.00
CA ARG A 37 3.80 15.45 -19.18
C ARG A 37 3.73 13.92 -19.10
N GLY A 38 2.52 13.39 -19.30
CA GLY A 38 2.27 11.96 -19.30
C GLY A 38 2.29 11.30 -17.90
N ALA A 39 2.35 12.07 -16.81
CA ALA A 39 2.37 11.51 -15.44
C ALA A 39 1.12 10.67 -15.12
N GLY A 40 -0.05 11.06 -15.63
CA GLY A 40 -1.33 10.38 -15.38
C GLY A 40 -1.68 9.27 -16.36
N LEU A 41 -0.95 9.14 -17.49
CA LEU A 41 -1.36 8.24 -18.58
C LEU A 41 -1.50 6.78 -18.13
N GLY A 42 -0.58 6.30 -17.28
CA GLY A 42 -0.63 4.94 -16.76
C GLY A 42 -1.86 4.65 -15.89
N SER A 43 -2.49 5.69 -15.34
CA SER A 43 -3.73 5.63 -14.57
C SER A 43 -4.97 6.02 -15.39
N GLY A 44 -4.82 6.25 -16.71
CA GLY A 44 -5.90 6.64 -17.61
C GLY A 44 -6.31 8.10 -17.46
N ILE A 45 -5.44 8.97 -16.97
CA ILE A 45 -5.67 10.42 -16.84
C ILE A 45 -4.75 11.13 -17.84
N THR A 46 -5.34 11.89 -18.76
CA THR A 46 -4.60 12.57 -19.83
C THR A 46 -4.06 13.94 -19.40
N ASP A 47 -3.04 14.43 -20.10
CA ASP A 47 -2.52 15.79 -19.91
C ASP A 47 -3.59 16.84 -20.18
N GLU A 48 -4.52 16.58 -21.12
CA GLU A 48 -5.64 17.46 -21.42
C GLU A 48 -6.62 17.56 -20.25
N GLU A 49 -6.97 16.43 -19.61
CA GLU A 49 -7.82 16.44 -18.41
C GLU A 49 -7.19 17.24 -17.26
N TYR A 50 -5.88 17.14 -17.06
CA TYR A 50 -5.16 17.98 -16.09
C TYR A 50 -5.19 19.46 -16.48
N SER A 51 -4.98 19.78 -17.76
CA SER A 51 -5.02 21.16 -18.26
C SER A 51 -6.39 21.80 -18.12
N ILE A 52 -7.45 21.04 -18.44
CA ILE A 52 -8.85 21.48 -18.24
C ILE A 52 -9.15 21.75 -16.76
N ALA A 53 -8.61 20.91 -15.85
CA ALA A 53 -8.73 21.13 -14.41
C ALA A 53 -7.90 22.32 -13.89
N GLY A 54 -7.01 22.88 -14.71
CA GLY A 54 -6.21 24.07 -14.41
C GLY A 54 -4.76 23.81 -14.03
N ALA A 55 -4.23 22.60 -14.27
CA ALA A 55 -2.82 22.34 -14.11
C ALA A 55 -1.99 22.90 -15.26
N GLU A 56 -0.76 23.27 -14.96
CA GLU A 56 0.27 23.53 -15.96
C GLU A 56 1.03 22.23 -16.25
N ILE A 57 1.12 21.88 -17.54
CA ILE A 57 1.87 20.70 -17.98
C ILE A 57 3.28 21.12 -18.40
N VAL A 58 4.29 20.50 -17.80
CA VAL A 58 5.72 20.72 -18.14
C VAL A 58 6.32 19.43 -18.70
N ASN A 59 7.37 19.56 -19.49
CA ASN A 59 7.93 18.40 -20.19
C ASN A 59 8.85 17.56 -19.32
N GLU A 60 9.56 18.20 -18.40
CA GLU A 60 10.67 17.60 -17.66
C GLU A 60 10.37 17.54 -16.16
N ALA A 61 10.76 16.45 -15.54
CA ALA A 61 10.65 16.29 -14.08
C ALA A 61 11.43 17.40 -13.33
N ASP A 62 12.59 17.81 -13.85
CA ASP A 62 13.43 18.84 -13.24
C ASP A 62 12.67 20.16 -13.07
N ASP A 63 11.84 20.55 -14.06
CA ASP A 63 10.99 21.73 -13.97
C ASP A 63 9.93 21.61 -12.87
N VAL A 64 9.33 20.41 -12.71
CA VAL A 64 8.38 20.15 -11.64
C VAL A 64 9.03 20.34 -10.28
N TRP A 65 10.15 19.66 -10.05
CA TRP A 65 10.83 19.67 -8.76
C TRP A 65 11.42 21.04 -8.42
N ALA A 66 12.00 21.75 -9.40
CA ALA A 66 12.60 23.04 -9.17
C ALA A 66 11.58 24.11 -8.76
N ARG A 67 10.35 24.05 -9.31
CA ARG A 67 9.30 25.04 -9.09
C ARG A 67 8.42 24.75 -7.88
N ALA A 68 8.29 23.48 -7.49
CA ALA A 68 7.34 23.07 -6.46
C ALA A 68 7.75 23.50 -5.05
N ASP A 69 6.82 24.03 -4.27
CA ASP A 69 6.96 24.15 -2.83
C ASP A 69 6.70 22.81 -2.14
N MET A 70 5.75 22.04 -2.68
CA MET A 70 5.44 20.69 -2.25
C MET A 70 5.40 19.74 -3.46
N VAL A 71 6.18 18.66 -3.40
CA VAL A 71 6.14 17.56 -4.37
C VAL A 71 5.30 16.44 -3.80
N MET A 72 4.30 16.01 -4.57
CA MET A 72 3.47 14.84 -4.29
C MET A 72 3.86 13.71 -5.22
N LYS A 73 4.15 12.55 -4.65
CA LYS A 73 4.46 11.30 -5.37
C LYS A 73 3.64 10.14 -4.80
N VAL A 74 3.67 9.02 -5.47
CA VAL A 74 3.13 7.76 -4.95
C VAL A 74 4.24 6.96 -4.26
N LYS A 75 5.38 6.77 -4.93
CA LYS A 75 6.50 5.99 -4.40
C LYS A 75 7.64 6.89 -3.94
N GLU A 76 8.43 6.31 -3.03
CA GLU A 76 9.67 6.92 -2.57
C GLU A 76 10.57 7.31 -3.74
N PRO A 77 11.25 8.46 -3.66
CA PRO A 77 12.25 8.86 -4.64
C PRO A 77 13.38 7.82 -4.74
N ILE A 78 13.86 7.61 -5.96
CA ILE A 78 15.02 6.76 -6.22
C ILE A 78 16.26 7.60 -6.50
N LYS A 79 17.43 6.99 -6.54
CA LYS A 79 18.74 7.67 -6.71
C LYS A 79 18.79 8.68 -7.85
N ALA A 80 18.08 8.41 -8.95
CA ALA A 80 17.99 9.33 -10.09
C ALA A 80 17.27 10.65 -9.76
N GLU A 81 16.55 10.73 -8.64
CA GLU A 81 15.78 11.90 -8.21
C GLU A 81 16.46 12.69 -7.09
N TYR A 82 17.47 12.13 -6.39
CA TYR A 82 18.06 12.73 -5.18
C TYR A 82 18.68 14.11 -5.42
N HIS A 83 19.23 14.35 -6.62
CA HIS A 83 19.81 15.64 -6.99
C HIS A 83 18.79 16.80 -7.03
N ARG A 84 17.49 16.50 -6.98
CA ARG A 84 16.37 17.46 -6.97
C ARG A 84 15.98 17.91 -5.57
N PHE A 85 16.50 17.23 -4.55
CA PHE A 85 16.20 17.60 -3.17
C PHE A 85 16.81 18.94 -2.80
N ARG A 86 16.07 19.75 -2.06
CA ARG A 86 16.53 21.05 -1.59
C ARG A 86 15.86 21.46 -0.29
N LYS A 87 16.53 22.28 0.46
CA LYS A 87 15.98 22.89 1.68
C LYS A 87 14.68 23.65 1.37
N GLY A 88 13.69 23.48 2.23
CA GLY A 88 12.38 24.12 2.10
C GLY A 88 11.39 23.40 1.19
N LEU A 89 11.81 22.32 0.50
CA LEU A 89 10.90 21.45 -0.24
C LEU A 89 10.12 20.58 0.74
N ILE A 90 8.80 20.50 0.57
CA ILE A 90 7.96 19.51 1.22
C ILE A 90 7.83 18.32 0.27
N LEU A 91 8.14 17.11 0.76
CA LEU A 91 7.94 15.88 0.05
C LEU A 91 6.84 15.07 0.74
N PHE A 92 5.71 14.84 0.05
CA PHE A 92 4.54 14.13 0.58
C PHE A 92 4.25 12.91 -0.29
N THR A 93 4.60 11.72 0.20
CA THR A 93 4.60 10.45 -0.55
C THR A 93 4.74 9.26 0.38
N TYR A 94 4.61 8.01 -0.12
CA TYR A 94 5.20 6.86 0.57
C TYR A 94 6.71 6.98 0.56
N LEU A 95 7.36 6.70 1.68
CA LEU A 95 8.81 6.85 1.84
C LEU A 95 9.53 5.56 2.23
N HIS A 96 8.91 4.74 3.06
CA HIS A 96 9.46 3.47 3.55
C HIS A 96 10.89 3.58 4.12
N LEU A 97 11.21 4.70 4.77
CA LEU A 97 12.58 5.08 5.16
C LEU A 97 13.28 4.05 6.04
N ALA A 98 12.56 3.30 6.88
CA ALA A 98 13.13 2.23 7.68
C ALA A 98 13.85 1.13 6.85
N ALA A 99 13.45 0.95 5.58
CA ALA A 99 14.07 0.02 4.65
C ALA A 99 15.04 0.69 3.65
N GLU A 100 15.13 2.03 3.64
CA GLU A 100 15.81 2.83 2.62
C GLU A 100 16.92 3.71 3.21
N PRO A 101 18.08 3.12 3.58
CA PRO A 101 19.16 3.87 4.28
C PRO A 101 19.81 4.95 3.41
N GLU A 102 19.91 4.75 2.09
CA GLU A 102 20.49 5.75 1.17
C GLU A 102 19.55 6.96 1.06
N LEU A 103 18.27 6.73 0.79
CA LEU A 103 17.26 7.79 0.71
C LEU A 103 17.16 8.57 2.02
N THR A 104 17.15 7.87 3.17
CA THR A 104 17.11 8.50 4.49
C THR A 104 18.26 9.48 4.66
N ARG A 105 19.48 9.10 4.30
CA ARG A 105 20.66 9.96 4.39
C ARG A 105 20.58 11.18 3.47
N GLU A 106 20.12 10.97 2.23
CA GLU A 106 19.97 12.07 1.27
C GLU A 106 18.90 13.07 1.70
N LEU A 107 17.80 12.64 2.26
CA LEU A 107 16.76 13.53 2.80
C LEU A 107 17.26 14.33 4.00
N ILE A 108 18.04 13.71 4.89
CA ILE A 108 18.69 14.41 6.02
C ILE A 108 19.64 15.49 5.49
N ASN A 109 20.51 15.14 4.55
CA ASN A 109 21.55 16.05 4.01
C ASN A 109 20.93 17.23 3.24
N SER A 110 19.82 17.03 2.55
CA SER A 110 19.17 18.04 1.72
C SER A 110 18.33 19.06 2.49
N GLY A 111 17.92 18.74 3.72
CA GLY A 111 17.02 19.57 4.51
C GLY A 111 15.59 19.64 3.99
N VAL A 112 15.14 18.62 3.25
CA VAL A 112 13.75 18.43 2.83
C VAL A 112 12.88 18.19 4.06
N THR A 113 11.62 18.65 4.04
CA THR A 113 10.57 18.23 4.97
C THR A 113 9.85 17.04 4.39
N ALA A 114 10.13 15.83 4.90
CA ALA A 114 9.63 14.57 4.36
C ALA A 114 8.49 14.05 5.23
N ILE A 115 7.28 14.00 4.66
CA ILE A 115 6.05 13.55 5.31
C ILE A 115 5.60 12.26 4.60
N ALA A 116 5.60 11.15 5.34
CA ALA A 116 5.32 9.84 4.80
C ALA A 116 3.82 9.49 4.92
N TYR A 117 3.22 9.03 3.83
CA TYR A 117 1.83 8.56 3.84
C TYR A 117 1.60 7.43 4.83
N GLU A 118 2.52 6.47 4.88
CA GLU A 118 2.38 5.26 5.72
C GLU A 118 2.53 5.51 7.21
N THR A 119 3.00 6.68 7.62
CA THR A 119 3.14 7.06 9.02
C THR A 119 2.11 8.10 9.50
N VAL A 120 1.26 8.62 8.61
CA VAL A 120 0.06 9.37 9.01
C VAL A 120 -0.86 8.42 9.77
N GLN A 121 -1.15 8.73 11.05
CA GLN A 121 -1.79 7.78 11.95
C GLN A 121 -2.88 8.41 12.82
N GLU A 122 -4.11 7.88 12.71
CA GLU A 122 -5.27 8.22 13.55
C GLU A 122 -5.53 7.07 14.55
N GLY A 123 -5.10 7.20 15.80
CA GLY A 123 -5.19 6.11 16.77
C GLY A 123 -4.39 4.89 16.31
N ARG A 124 -5.07 3.81 15.94
CA ARG A 124 -4.45 2.61 15.34
C ARG A 124 -4.59 2.53 13.82
N ALA A 125 -5.34 3.44 13.22
CA ALA A 125 -5.57 3.44 11.79
C ALA A 125 -4.45 4.17 11.05
N LEU A 126 -4.11 3.68 9.86
CA LEU A 126 -3.19 4.28 8.92
C LEU A 126 -3.98 4.72 7.67
N PRO A 127 -4.64 5.89 7.74
CA PRO A 127 -5.67 6.27 6.76
C PRO A 127 -5.13 6.41 5.33
N LEU A 128 -3.85 6.74 5.16
CA LEU A 128 -3.25 6.87 3.83
C LEU A 128 -2.64 5.56 3.31
N LEU A 129 -2.40 4.57 4.19
CA LEU A 129 -1.98 3.23 3.80
C LEU A 129 -3.18 2.31 3.51
N ALA A 130 -4.29 2.50 4.21
CA ALA A 130 -5.48 1.65 4.13
C ALA A 130 -5.97 1.42 2.69
N PRO A 131 -6.08 2.43 1.79
CA PRO A 131 -6.55 2.21 0.42
C PRO A 131 -5.71 1.21 -0.36
N MET A 132 -4.39 1.19 -0.16
CA MET A 132 -3.51 0.23 -0.83
C MET A 132 -3.71 -1.19 -0.28
N SER A 133 -3.98 -1.30 1.01
CA SER A 133 -4.36 -2.58 1.64
C SER A 133 -5.73 -3.07 1.15
N GLU A 134 -6.68 -2.17 0.93
CA GLU A 134 -7.99 -2.50 0.35
C GLU A 134 -7.85 -3.03 -1.08
N VAL A 135 -7.09 -2.32 -1.92
CA VAL A 135 -6.80 -2.75 -3.30
C VAL A 135 -6.08 -4.10 -3.30
N ALA A 136 -5.02 -4.26 -2.51
CA ALA A 136 -4.27 -5.50 -2.44
C ALA A 136 -5.14 -6.68 -1.98
N GLY A 137 -5.98 -6.48 -0.96
CA GLY A 137 -6.92 -7.49 -0.48
C GLY A 137 -7.89 -7.95 -1.56
N ARG A 138 -8.50 -7.00 -2.27
CA ARG A 138 -9.43 -7.33 -3.38
C ARG A 138 -8.73 -8.00 -4.54
N LEU A 139 -7.56 -7.51 -4.93
CA LEU A 139 -6.78 -8.05 -6.03
C LEU A 139 -6.26 -9.46 -5.73
N SER A 140 -5.91 -9.76 -4.47
CA SER A 140 -5.40 -11.09 -4.08
C SER A 140 -6.34 -12.23 -4.45
N VAL A 141 -7.65 -11.99 -4.37
CA VAL A 141 -8.68 -12.98 -4.75
C VAL A 141 -8.75 -13.13 -6.26
N GLN A 142 -8.64 -12.06 -7.04
CA GLN A 142 -8.67 -12.12 -8.49
C GLN A 142 -7.47 -12.90 -9.05
N VAL A 143 -6.25 -12.57 -8.58
CA VAL A 143 -5.04 -13.26 -9.01
C VAL A 143 -5.01 -14.70 -8.50
N GLY A 144 -5.52 -14.96 -7.28
CA GLY A 144 -5.67 -16.29 -6.73
C GLY A 144 -6.64 -17.15 -7.54
N ALA A 145 -7.80 -16.61 -7.92
CA ALA A 145 -8.77 -17.27 -8.77
C ALA A 145 -8.20 -17.59 -10.17
N SER A 146 -7.45 -16.63 -10.74
CA SER A 146 -6.76 -16.83 -12.02
C SER A 146 -5.71 -17.94 -11.93
N SER A 147 -4.93 -17.95 -10.86
CA SER A 147 -3.88 -18.94 -10.63
C SER A 147 -4.44 -20.35 -10.34
N LEU A 148 -5.68 -20.48 -9.86
CA LEU A 148 -6.38 -21.76 -9.68
C LEU A 148 -6.80 -22.41 -10.99
N MET A 149 -6.81 -21.67 -12.11
CA MET A 149 -7.17 -22.24 -13.41
C MET A 149 -6.07 -23.17 -13.95
N ALA A 150 -6.47 -24.24 -14.65
CA ALA A 150 -5.54 -25.22 -15.19
C ALA A 150 -4.46 -24.66 -16.13
N PRO A 151 -4.72 -23.67 -17.02
CA PRO A 151 -3.67 -23.06 -17.84
C PRO A 151 -2.58 -22.35 -17.02
N ALA A 152 -2.88 -21.88 -15.82
CA ALA A 152 -1.92 -21.28 -14.89
C ALA A 152 -1.20 -22.33 -14.02
N GLY A 153 -1.49 -23.63 -14.21
CA GLY A 153 -0.94 -24.72 -13.44
C GLY A 153 -1.70 -25.03 -12.14
N GLY A 154 -2.80 -24.35 -11.90
CA GLY A 154 -3.67 -24.54 -10.74
C GLY A 154 -4.54 -25.81 -10.85
N LYS A 155 -5.32 -26.04 -9.81
CA LYS A 155 -6.16 -27.23 -9.64
C LYS A 155 -7.31 -27.34 -10.68
N GLY A 156 -7.58 -26.28 -11.45
CA GLY A 156 -8.63 -26.24 -12.47
C GLY A 156 -10.05 -26.11 -11.90
N ILE A 157 -10.22 -25.26 -10.88
CA ILE A 157 -11.50 -25.04 -10.21
C ILE A 157 -11.96 -23.59 -10.30
N LEU A 158 -13.27 -23.38 -10.30
CA LEU A 158 -13.88 -22.07 -10.12
C LEU A 158 -14.07 -21.76 -8.64
N LEU A 159 -13.79 -20.51 -8.28
CA LEU A 159 -13.89 -20.06 -6.89
C LEU A 159 -15.29 -20.26 -6.31
N GLY A 160 -16.35 -19.90 -7.05
CA GLY A 160 -17.74 -20.04 -6.61
C GLY A 160 -18.38 -21.39 -6.92
N GLY A 161 -17.68 -22.32 -7.58
CA GLY A 161 -18.30 -23.55 -8.08
C GLY A 161 -19.41 -23.26 -9.11
N VAL A 162 -20.30 -24.23 -9.31
CA VAL A 162 -21.51 -24.09 -10.12
C VAL A 162 -22.61 -24.99 -9.48
N PRO A 163 -23.90 -24.87 -9.85
CA PRO A 163 -24.93 -25.74 -9.32
C PRO A 163 -24.55 -27.22 -9.41
N GLY A 164 -24.56 -27.89 -8.28
CA GLY A 164 -24.13 -29.31 -8.14
C GLY A 164 -22.63 -29.51 -7.88
N VAL A 165 -21.80 -28.47 -7.97
CA VAL A 165 -20.35 -28.50 -7.68
C VAL A 165 -20.03 -27.55 -6.54
N ARG A 166 -19.30 -28.02 -5.53
CA ARG A 166 -18.94 -27.19 -4.36
C ARG A 166 -18.01 -26.05 -4.75
N PRO A 167 -18.14 -24.91 -4.08
CA PRO A 167 -17.18 -23.80 -4.22
C PRO A 167 -15.80 -24.17 -3.67
N ALA A 168 -14.79 -23.39 -4.10
CA ALA A 168 -13.44 -23.48 -3.55
C ALA A 168 -13.40 -23.01 -2.09
N LYS A 169 -12.52 -23.61 -1.31
CA LYS A 169 -12.23 -23.22 0.07
C LYS A 169 -11.14 -22.14 0.07
N VAL A 170 -11.51 -20.96 0.51
CA VAL A 170 -10.61 -19.82 0.64
C VAL A 170 -10.32 -19.58 2.11
N VAL A 171 -9.03 -19.54 2.48
CA VAL A 171 -8.56 -19.24 3.82
C VAL A 171 -7.82 -17.91 3.82
N VAL A 172 -8.23 -16.98 4.68
CA VAL A 172 -7.61 -15.68 4.85
C VAL A 172 -6.93 -15.64 6.22
N LEU A 173 -5.63 -15.42 6.25
CA LEU A 173 -4.83 -15.27 7.45
C LEU A 173 -4.64 -13.79 7.77
N GLY A 174 -5.28 -13.32 8.84
CA GLY A 174 -5.34 -11.92 9.26
C GLY A 174 -6.64 -11.23 8.85
N ALA A 175 -7.31 -10.58 9.81
CA ALA A 175 -8.57 -9.84 9.63
C ALA A 175 -8.37 -8.32 9.64
N GLY A 176 -7.19 -7.84 9.26
CA GLY A 176 -6.90 -6.44 9.02
C GLY A 176 -7.61 -5.89 7.76
N VAL A 177 -7.23 -4.71 7.31
CA VAL A 177 -7.84 -4.05 6.14
C VAL A 177 -7.74 -4.95 4.90
N ALA A 178 -6.55 -5.48 4.58
CA ALA A 178 -6.35 -6.33 3.41
C ALA A 178 -7.14 -7.64 3.49
N GLY A 179 -7.04 -8.35 4.63
CA GLY A 179 -7.74 -9.64 4.79
C GLY A 179 -9.25 -9.52 4.77
N THR A 180 -9.81 -8.46 5.37
CA THR A 180 -11.26 -8.21 5.31
C THR A 180 -11.73 -7.95 3.88
N ASN A 181 -10.96 -7.18 3.10
CA ASN A 181 -11.28 -6.92 1.70
C ASN A 181 -11.11 -8.18 0.83
N ALA A 182 -10.12 -9.03 1.13
CA ALA A 182 -9.98 -10.34 0.49
C ALA A 182 -11.19 -11.24 0.79
N ALA A 183 -11.60 -11.35 2.06
CA ALA A 183 -12.77 -12.12 2.46
C ALA A 183 -14.04 -11.62 1.77
N ALA A 184 -14.26 -10.30 1.70
CA ALA A 184 -15.40 -9.69 1.02
C ALA A 184 -15.47 -10.07 -0.46
N MET A 185 -14.32 -10.01 -1.16
CA MET A 185 -14.26 -10.39 -2.58
C MET A 185 -14.47 -11.88 -2.80
N ALA A 186 -13.85 -12.73 -1.99
CA ALA A 186 -14.02 -14.19 -2.10
C ALA A 186 -15.48 -14.61 -1.86
N LEU A 187 -16.14 -14.01 -0.86
CA LEU A 187 -17.58 -14.22 -0.61
C LEU A 187 -18.43 -13.73 -1.78
N GLY A 188 -18.09 -12.54 -2.35
CA GLY A 188 -18.77 -11.99 -3.52
C GLY A 188 -18.67 -12.89 -4.75
N LEU A 189 -17.58 -13.65 -4.89
CA LEU A 189 -17.40 -14.68 -5.93
C LEU A 189 -18.01 -16.04 -5.58
N GLY A 190 -18.68 -16.16 -4.43
CA GLY A 190 -19.38 -17.38 -4.02
C GLY A 190 -18.49 -18.46 -3.40
N ALA A 191 -17.27 -18.13 -2.97
CA ALA A 191 -16.37 -19.08 -2.32
C ALA A 191 -16.84 -19.48 -0.90
N ASP A 192 -16.37 -20.63 -0.41
CA ASP A 192 -16.45 -21.03 0.99
C ASP A 192 -15.29 -20.41 1.76
N VAL A 193 -15.54 -19.30 2.51
CA VAL A 193 -14.50 -18.47 3.08
C VAL A 193 -14.36 -18.64 4.58
N THR A 194 -13.13 -18.86 5.03
CA THR A 194 -12.74 -18.84 6.45
C THR A 194 -11.67 -17.76 6.67
N ILE A 195 -11.86 -16.90 7.68
CA ILE A 195 -10.87 -15.90 8.09
C ILE A 195 -10.37 -16.21 9.50
N LEU A 196 -9.05 -16.13 9.68
CA LEU A 196 -8.39 -16.37 10.96
C LEU A 196 -7.73 -15.10 11.46
N ASP A 197 -7.96 -14.76 12.74
CA ASP A 197 -7.28 -13.65 13.41
C ASP A 197 -7.10 -13.96 14.91
N ILE A 198 -6.10 -13.36 15.54
CA ILE A 198 -5.91 -13.43 17.00
C ILE A 198 -6.85 -12.50 17.75
N ASN A 199 -7.39 -11.47 17.10
CA ASN A 199 -8.25 -10.47 17.70
C ASN A 199 -9.72 -10.91 17.66
N ILE A 200 -10.19 -11.45 18.78
CA ILE A 200 -11.58 -11.94 18.94
C ILE A 200 -12.62 -10.82 18.70
N ASN A 201 -12.32 -9.58 19.08
CA ASN A 201 -13.27 -8.48 18.87
C ASN A 201 -13.44 -8.21 17.37
N ARG A 202 -12.33 -8.27 16.61
CA ARG A 202 -12.39 -8.14 15.16
C ARG A 202 -13.19 -9.28 14.51
N LEU A 203 -13.03 -10.51 14.99
CA LEU A 203 -13.83 -11.64 14.52
C LEU A 203 -15.32 -11.48 14.83
N ARG A 204 -15.70 -10.94 16.01
CA ARG A 204 -17.09 -10.62 16.33
C ARG A 204 -17.71 -9.56 15.40
N GLU A 205 -16.96 -8.52 15.07
CA GLU A 205 -17.40 -7.50 14.10
C GLU A 205 -17.71 -8.12 12.75
N LEU A 206 -16.82 -8.98 12.26
CA LEU A 206 -16.97 -9.65 10.96
C LEU A 206 -18.11 -10.67 10.98
N ASP A 207 -18.28 -11.43 12.06
CA ASP A 207 -19.38 -12.36 12.21
C ASP A 207 -20.72 -11.63 12.15
N ALA A 208 -20.86 -10.53 12.88
CA ALA A 208 -22.06 -9.70 12.86
C ALA A 208 -22.30 -9.08 11.47
N GLN A 209 -21.24 -8.59 10.79
CA GLN A 209 -21.33 -7.99 9.46
C GLN A 209 -21.78 -8.99 8.39
N TYR A 210 -21.24 -10.20 8.41
CA TYR A 210 -21.49 -11.21 7.37
C TYR A 210 -22.56 -12.24 7.74
N GLN A 211 -23.10 -12.19 8.97
CA GLN A 211 -24.25 -13.01 9.40
C GLN A 211 -24.06 -14.51 9.11
N GLY A 212 -22.92 -15.07 9.48
CA GLY A 212 -22.56 -16.47 9.31
C GLY A 212 -22.14 -16.89 7.88
N ARG A 213 -22.16 -16.00 6.90
CA ARG A 213 -21.62 -16.28 5.56
C ARG A 213 -20.10 -16.37 5.53
N LEU A 214 -19.43 -15.68 6.43
CA LEU A 214 -17.99 -15.74 6.66
C LEU A 214 -17.73 -16.58 7.92
N LYS A 215 -16.95 -17.64 7.79
CA LYS A 215 -16.50 -18.41 8.94
C LYS A 215 -15.34 -17.68 9.62
N THR A 216 -15.49 -17.39 10.91
CA THR A 216 -14.48 -16.72 11.71
C THR A 216 -13.84 -17.72 12.67
N VAL A 217 -12.50 -17.77 12.74
CA VAL A 217 -11.74 -18.71 13.56
C VAL A 217 -10.65 -17.98 14.31
N ALA A 218 -10.51 -18.26 15.62
CA ALA A 218 -9.41 -17.75 16.42
C ALA A 218 -8.08 -18.38 15.96
N SER A 219 -7.13 -17.52 15.56
CA SER A 219 -5.87 -17.96 14.96
C SER A 219 -4.94 -18.56 16.03
N ASN A 220 -4.51 -19.80 15.78
CA ASN A 220 -3.43 -20.50 16.47
C ASN A 220 -2.83 -21.53 15.50
N SER A 221 -1.71 -22.13 15.85
CA SER A 221 -1.00 -23.06 14.97
C SER A 221 -1.87 -24.26 14.53
N TYR A 222 -2.70 -24.80 15.41
CA TYR A 222 -3.58 -25.93 15.11
C TYR A 222 -4.68 -25.56 14.11
N GLU A 223 -5.37 -24.43 14.32
CA GLU A 223 -6.44 -23.98 13.43
C GLU A 223 -5.90 -23.49 12.07
N ILE A 224 -4.69 -22.90 12.04
CA ILE A 224 -3.99 -22.56 10.80
C ILE A 224 -3.71 -23.84 10.00
N GLU A 225 -3.08 -24.84 10.63
CA GLU A 225 -2.76 -26.10 9.98
C GLU A 225 -4.00 -26.78 9.40
N LYS A 226 -5.04 -26.95 10.20
CA LYS A 226 -6.31 -27.58 9.81
C LYS A 226 -6.98 -26.85 8.64
N SER A 227 -6.96 -25.51 8.65
CA SER A 227 -7.59 -24.71 7.61
C SER A 227 -6.79 -24.72 6.32
N VAL A 228 -5.46 -24.57 6.40
CA VAL A 228 -4.56 -24.42 5.24
C VAL A 228 -4.45 -25.74 4.46
N VAL A 229 -4.34 -26.90 5.13
CA VAL A 229 -4.24 -28.21 4.45
C VAL A 229 -5.47 -28.47 3.56
N ASP A 230 -6.65 -28.03 3.99
CA ASP A 230 -7.91 -28.25 3.25
C ASP A 230 -8.28 -27.07 2.31
N ALA A 231 -7.45 -26.03 2.25
CA ALA A 231 -7.68 -24.87 1.39
C ALA A 231 -7.38 -25.17 -0.09
N ASP A 232 -8.09 -24.47 -0.96
CA ASP A 232 -7.77 -24.36 -2.38
C ASP A 232 -7.02 -23.04 -2.67
N LEU A 233 -7.33 -21.96 -1.90
CA LEU A 233 -6.66 -20.66 -1.93
C LEU A 233 -6.37 -20.20 -0.51
N VAL A 234 -5.13 -19.84 -0.23
CA VAL A 234 -4.70 -19.19 1.02
C VAL A 234 -4.22 -17.77 0.75
N ILE A 235 -4.74 -16.82 1.49
CA ILE A 235 -4.32 -15.41 1.39
C ILE A 235 -3.66 -15.00 2.70
N GLY A 236 -2.36 -14.70 2.65
CA GLY A 236 -1.57 -14.17 3.75
C GLY A 236 -1.67 -12.64 3.79
N SER A 237 -2.27 -12.10 4.85
CA SER A 237 -2.54 -10.67 4.98
C SER A 237 -2.21 -10.10 6.37
N VAL A 238 -1.36 -10.80 7.13
CA VAL A 238 -0.92 -10.34 8.44
C VAL A 238 0.18 -9.30 8.26
N LEU A 239 -0.04 -8.12 8.78
CA LEU A 239 0.89 -7.00 8.81
C LEU A 239 1.08 -6.56 10.26
N ILE A 240 2.33 -6.46 10.69
CA ILE A 240 2.69 -5.87 11.99
C ILE A 240 3.45 -4.58 11.67
N PRO A 241 2.87 -3.39 11.97
CA PRO A 241 3.54 -2.12 11.70
C PRO A 241 4.94 -2.07 12.34
N GLY A 242 5.97 -1.77 11.53
CA GLY A 242 7.35 -1.67 12.00
C GLY A 242 8.07 -3.00 12.28
N ALA A 243 7.44 -4.16 12.05
CA ALA A 243 8.05 -5.48 12.26
C ALA A 243 7.81 -6.41 11.08
N LYS A 244 8.64 -7.46 10.98
CA LYS A 244 8.43 -8.52 9.99
C LYS A 244 7.16 -9.31 10.30
N ALA A 245 6.43 -9.69 9.26
CA ALA A 245 5.30 -10.60 9.38
C ALA A 245 5.73 -11.96 9.98
N PRO A 246 4.93 -12.56 10.88
CA PRO A 246 5.22 -13.90 11.39
C PRO A 246 5.04 -14.95 10.28
N LYS A 247 5.89 -15.96 10.26
CA LYS A 247 5.75 -17.11 9.36
C LYS A 247 4.67 -18.06 9.89
N LEU A 248 3.47 -17.94 9.32
CA LEU A 248 2.28 -18.68 9.76
C LEU A 248 2.12 -20.01 9.04
N VAL A 249 2.62 -20.12 7.80
CA VAL A 249 2.56 -21.34 6.99
C VAL A 249 3.99 -21.79 6.71
N THR A 250 4.34 -22.96 7.26
CA THR A 250 5.67 -23.57 7.09
C THR A 250 5.78 -24.35 5.79
N ASN A 251 7.00 -24.65 5.35
CA ASN A 251 7.26 -25.50 4.17
C ASN A 251 6.61 -26.87 4.31
N ASP A 252 6.69 -27.51 5.50
CA ASP A 252 6.03 -28.79 5.80
C ASP A 252 4.52 -28.71 5.64
N LEU A 253 3.92 -27.60 6.04
CA LEU A 253 2.48 -27.40 5.89
C LEU A 253 2.10 -27.26 4.42
N VAL A 254 2.88 -26.50 3.64
CA VAL A 254 2.70 -26.38 2.18
C VAL A 254 2.80 -27.74 1.48
N ALA A 255 3.73 -28.58 1.90
CA ALA A 255 3.89 -29.92 1.32
C ALA A 255 2.64 -30.83 1.50
N ARG A 256 1.84 -30.57 2.53
CA ARG A 256 0.59 -31.31 2.83
C ARG A 256 -0.66 -30.72 2.20
N MET A 257 -0.58 -29.58 1.55
CA MET A 257 -1.70 -28.95 0.85
C MET A 257 -2.11 -29.74 -0.39
N LYS A 258 -3.33 -29.52 -0.85
CA LYS A 258 -3.86 -30.15 -2.07
C LYS A 258 -3.01 -29.73 -3.28
N PRO A 259 -2.67 -30.65 -4.19
CA PRO A 259 -1.98 -30.29 -5.43
C PRO A 259 -2.76 -29.24 -6.24
N GLY A 260 -2.04 -28.23 -6.74
CA GLY A 260 -2.58 -27.11 -7.49
C GLY A 260 -3.30 -26.05 -6.65
N SER A 261 -3.22 -26.13 -5.31
CA SER A 261 -3.64 -25.02 -4.43
C SER A 261 -2.76 -23.80 -4.63
N VAL A 262 -3.31 -22.62 -4.33
CA VAL A 262 -2.64 -21.33 -4.52
C VAL A 262 -2.46 -20.63 -3.17
N LEU A 263 -1.28 -20.03 -2.97
CA LEU A 263 -0.99 -19.14 -1.84
C LEU A 263 -0.67 -17.75 -2.39
N VAL A 264 -1.39 -16.74 -1.92
CA VAL A 264 -1.14 -15.32 -2.25
C VAL A 264 -0.64 -14.61 -1.01
N ASP A 265 0.58 -14.08 -1.05
CA ASP A 265 1.16 -13.34 0.07
C ASP A 265 1.12 -11.83 -0.16
N ILE A 266 0.16 -11.16 0.47
CA ILE A 266 0.02 -9.69 0.39
C ILE A 266 1.13 -9.00 1.19
N ALA A 267 1.66 -9.66 2.21
CA ALA A 267 2.64 -9.10 3.14
C ALA A 267 4.10 -9.32 2.69
N VAL A 268 4.34 -9.74 1.45
CA VAL A 268 5.67 -10.09 0.94
C VAL A 268 6.70 -8.98 1.14
N ASP A 269 6.31 -7.71 0.96
CA ASP A 269 7.19 -6.54 1.14
C ASP A 269 7.69 -6.39 2.58
N GLN A 270 7.03 -7.04 3.54
CA GLN A 270 7.39 -7.05 4.97
C GLN A 270 7.84 -8.42 5.45
N GLY A 271 8.40 -9.21 4.54
CA GLY A 271 8.94 -10.54 4.81
C GLY A 271 7.96 -11.68 4.58
N GLY A 272 6.67 -11.42 4.40
CA GLY A 272 5.65 -12.40 4.06
C GLY A 272 5.18 -13.31 5.20
N CYS A 273 3.97 -13.83 5.05
CA CYS A 273 3.31 -14.72 6.03
C CYS A 273 3.71 -16.20 5.86
N PHE A 274 4.32 -16.58 4.77
CA PHE A 274 4.70 -17.96 4.47
C PHE A 274 6.21 -18.13 4.52
N GLU A 275 6.68 -19.30 4.92
CA GLU A 275 8.11 -19.58 5.09
C GLU A 275 8.87 -19.41 3.76
N ASP A 276 8.31 -19.95 2.68
CA ASP A 276 8.92 -19.96 1.34
C ASP A 276 8.65 -18.68 0.53
N THR A 277 8.06 -17.65 1.13
CA THR A 277 7.79 -16.39 0.44
C THR A 277 9.08 -15.67 0.03
N HIS A 278 9.13 -15.29 -1.24
CA HIS A 278 10.09 -14.31 -1.77
C HIS A 278 9.39 -13.39 -2.79
N PRO A 279 9.82 -12.13 -2.92
CA PRO A 279 9.21 -11.19 -3.85
C PRO A 279 9.31 -11.65 -5.30
N THR A 280 8.21 -11.50 -6.04
CA THR A 280 8.12 -11.68 -7.49
C THR A 280 7.71 -10.38 -8.19
N THR A 281 7.67 -10.39 -9.51
CA THR A 281 7.32 -9.23 -10.33
C THR A 281 5.98 -9.45 -11.06
N HIS A 282 5.42 -8.39 -11.63
CA HIS A 282 4.22 -8.52 -12.46
C HIS A 282 4.45 -9.29 -13.77
N GLN A 283 5.71 -9.37 -14.26
CA GLN A 283 6.07 -10.16 -15.45
C GLN A 283 6.16 -11.66 -15.15
N GLU A 284 6.71 -12.01 -13.97
CA GLU A 284 6.84 -13.39 -13.48
C GLU A 284 6.20 -13.48 -12.09
N PRO A 285 4.85 -13.51 -12.01
CA PRO A 285 4.15 -13.29 -10.75
C PRO A 285 4.12 -14.52 -9.84
N THR A 286 4.35 -15.71 -10.37
CA THR A 286 4.17 -16.96 -9.64
C THR A 286 5.38 -17.88 -9.70
N TYR A 287 5.52 -18.71 -8.68
CA TYR A 287 6.48 -19.83 -8.66
C TYR A 287 5.87 -21.03 -7.94
N LYS A 288 6.49 -22.19 -8.04
CA LYS A 288 6.03 -23.42 -7.40
C LYS A 288 6.82 -23.71 -6.14
N VAL A 289 6.08 -24.12 -5.10
CA VAL A 289 6.62 -24.74 -3.88
C VAL A 289 5.89 -26.06 -3.70
N HIS A 290 6.61 -27.19 -3.73
CA HIS A 290 6.02 -28.50 -3.83
C HIS A 290 4.99 -28.61 -4.97
N ASN A 291 3.75 -28.97 -4.67
CA ASN A 291 2.65 -29.09 -5.64
C ASN A 291 1.70 -27.88 -5.61
N THR A 292 2.13 -26.75 -5.03
CA THR A 292 1.33 -25.53 -4.90
C THR A 292 1.91 -24.39 -5.73
N ILE A 293 1.13 -23.33 -5.92
CA ILE A 293 1.51 -22.12 -6.64
C ILE A 293 1.54 -20.96 -5.64
N PHE A 294 2.65 -20.24 -5.61
CA PHE A 294 2.81 -19.02 -4.85
C PHE A 294 2.70 -17.81 -5.78
N TYR A 295 1.90 -16.82 -5.38
CA TYR A 295 1.82 -15.49 -5.97
C TYR A 295 2.29 -14.48 -4.91
N CYS A 296 3.46 -13.90 -5.13
CA CYS A 296 4.14 -13.04 -4.15
C CYS A 296 4.63 -11.73 -4.78
N VAL A 297 3.81 -11.12 -5.63
CA VAL A 297 4.17 -9.88 -6.32
C VAL A 297 4.27 -8.74 -5.32
N ALA A 298 5.46 -8.15 -5.23
CA ALA A 298 5.66 -6.89 -4.52
C ALA A 298 4.86 -5.76 -5.18
N ASN A 299 4.28 -4.87 -4.38
CA ASN A 299 3.48 -3.76 -4.89
C ASN A 299 2.25 -4.19 -5.71
N MET A 300 1.48 -5.16 -5.23
CA MET A 300 0.25 -5.62 -5.88
C MET A 300 -0.67 -4.48 -6.37
N PRO A 301 -0.89 -3.38 -5.60
CA PRO A 301 -1.73 -2.27 -6.06
C PRO A 301 -1.25 -1.59 -7.36
N GLY A 302 0.03 -1.71 -7.71
CA GLY A 302 0.59 -1.21 -8.96
C GLY A 302 0.03 -1.89 -10.22
N ALA A 303 -0.52 -3.10 -10.09
CA ALA A 303 -1.16 -3.81 -11.21
C ALA A 303 -2.49 -3.19 -11.67
N VAL A 304 -3.12 -2.38 -10.82
CA VAL A 304 -4.40 -1.72 -11.11
C VAL A 304 -4.28 -0.21 -10.86
N PRO A 305 -3.40 0.48 -11.62
CA PRO A 305 -2.98 1.84 -11.31
C PRO A 305 -4.13 2.85 -11.35
N ASN A 306 -5.12 2.68 -12.22
CA ASN A 306 -6.30 3.53 -12.25
C ASN A 306 -7.05 3.48 -10.91
N THR A 307 -7.49 2.30 -10.47
CA THR A 307 -8.18 2.13 -9.18
C THR A 307 -7.34 2.63 -8.02
N SER A 308 -6.06 2.29 -8.01
CA SER A 308 -5.13 2.64 -6.93
C SER A 308 -4.89 4.14 -6.83
N THR A 309 -4.78 4.84 -7.96
CA THR A 309 -4.64 6.30 -8.01
C THR A 309 -5.85 6.98 -7.39
N TYR A 310 -7.06 6.65 -7.83
CA TYR A 310 -8.27 7.24 -7.27
C TYR A 310 -8.44 6.89 -5.78
N ALA A 311 -8.20 5.65 -5.38
CA ALA A 311 -8.27 5.24 -3.98
C ALA A 311 -7.30 6.02 -3.07
N LEU A 312 -6.05 6.21 -3.52
CA LEU A 312 -5.03 6.94 -2.79
C LEU A 312 -5.35 8.44 -2.74
N THR A 313 -5.63 9.05 -3.88
CA THR A 313 -5.83 10.51 -3.97
C THR A 313 -7.06 10.97 -3.22
N ASN A 314 -8.11 10.16 -3.13
CA ASN A 314 -9.30 10.46 -2.33
C ASN A 314 -9.00 10.67 -0.84
N VAL A 315 -7.96 10.01 -0.31
CA VAL A 315 -7.61 10.16 1.11
C VAL A 315 -6.45 11.12 1.33
N THR A 316 -5.50 11.24 0.39
CA THR A 316 -4.33 12.13 0.54
C THR A 316 -4.69 13.60 0.32
N LEU A 317 -5.68 13.89 -0.52
CA LEU A 317 -6.01 15.24 -0.96
C LEU A 317 -6.31 16.19 0.22
N ARG A 318 -7.09 15.77 1.20
CA ARG A 318 -7.43 16.59 2.36
C ARG A 318 -6.20 17.07 3.14
N TYR A 319 -5.21 16.18 3.30
CA TYR A 319 -3.98 16.51 4.01
C TYR A 319 -3.06 17.40 3.18
N ALA A 320 -2.96 17.12 1.88
CA ALA A 320 -2.17 17.92 0.96
C ALA A 320 -2.72 19.36 0.84
N VAL A 321 -4.04 19.53 0.77
CA VAL A 321 -4.70 20.86 0.77
C VAL A 321 -4.50 21.56 2.10
N ALA A 322 -4.54 20.85 3.24
CA ALA A 322 -4.24 21.44 4.54
C ALA A 322 -2.80 21.94 4.62
N LEU A 323 -1.82 21.15 4.16
CA LEU A 323 -0.41 21.58 4.07
C LEU A 323 -0.24 22.80 3.15
N ALA A 324 -0.91 22.81 2.01
CA ALA A 324 -0.83 23.92 1.07
C ALA A 324 -1.43 25.22 1.61
N ASN A 325 -2.58 25.14 2.27
CA ASN A 325 -3.31 26.30 2.79
C ASN A 325 -2.65 26.91 4.04
N LEU A 326 -2.12 26.07 4.92
CA LEU A 326 -1.72 26.47 6.26
C LEU A 326 -0.19 26.50 6.44
N GLY A 327 0.56 25.85 5.57
CA GLY A 327 1.95 25.50 5.81
C GLY A 327 2.08 24.34 6.82
N VAL A 328 3.28 23.77 6.91
CA VAL A 328 3.52 22.54 7.69
C VAL A 328 3.16 22.72 9.16
N LYS A 329 3.67 23.78 9.80
CA LYS A 329 3.45 24.01 11.24
C LYS A 329 1.98 24.09 11.60
N ALA A 330 1.24 24.99 10.96
CA ALA A 330 -0.17 25.20 11.31
C ALA A 330 -1.08 24.02 10.89
N ALA A 331 -0.68 23.26 9.87
CA ALA A 331 -1.37 22.00 9.51
C ALA A 331 -1.17 20.94 10.60
N PHE A 332 0.05 20.81 11.14
CA PHE A 332 0.35 19.86 12.23
C PHE A 332 -0.31 20.26 13.56
N ASP A 333 -0.34 21.57 13.89
CA ASP A 333 -1.07 22.07 15.07
C ASP A 333 -2.55 21.71 15.05
N ARG A 334 -3.16 21.57 13.86
CA ARG A 334 -4.57 21.24 13.67
C ARG A 334 -4.85 19.75 13.54
N ASP A 335 -3.88 18.98 13.09
CA ASP A 335 -4.06 17.56 12.77
C ASP A 335 -2.86 16.75 13.26
N ALA A 336 -3.02 16.16 14.44
CA ALA A 336 -2.00 15.32 15.06
C ALA A 336 -1.69 14.04 14.23
N ALA A 337 -2.68 13.56 13.45
CA ALA A 337 -2.45 12.43 12.57
C ALA A 337 -1.50 12.79 11.43
N LEU A 338 -1.65 13.98 10.85
CA LEU A 338 -0.74 14.48 9.84
C LEU A 338 0.66 14.74 10.41
N ALA A 339 0.76 15.28 11.63
CA ALA A 339 2.03 15.50 12.33
C ALA A 339 2.79 14.18 12.56
N ALA A 340 2.08 13.09 12.87
CA ALA A 340 2.69 11.76 12.98
C ALA A 340 3.31 11.28 11.64
N GLY A 341 2.88 11.84 10.52
CA GLY A 341 3.46 11.60 9.20
C GLY A 341 4.87 12.12 9.01
N LEU A 342 5.34 13.03 9.87
CA LEU A 342 6.68 13.61 9.73
C LEU A 342 7.77 12.57 9.98
N ASN A 343 8.63 12.36 8.99
CA ASN A 343 9.76 11.44 9.10
C ASN A 343 11.09 12.16 9.21
N ILE A 344 11.30 13.22 8.42
CA ILE A 344 12.52 14.03 8.42
C ILE A 344 12.15 15.49 8.26
N ALA A 345 12.77 16.37 9.04
CA ALA A 345 12.74 17.81 8.86
C ALA A 345 14.02 18.46 9.44
N ALA A 346 14.40 19.62 8.91
CA ALA A 346 15.58 20.37 9.34
C ALA A 346 16.88 19.53 9.43
N GLY A 347 17.00 18.50 8.58
CA GLY A 347 18.14 17.58 8.57
C GLY A 347 18.18 16.59 9.73
N GLN A 348 17.06 16.35 10.41
CA GLN A 348 16.97 15.43 11.55
C GLN A 348 15.81 14.44 11.37
N VAL A 349 15.92 13.29 12.04
CA VAL A 349 14.90 12.23 12.03
C VAL A 349 13.84 12.52 13.09
N ALA A 350 12.58 12.55 12.67
CA ALA A 350 11.42 12.83 13.52
C ALA A 350 10.59 11.57 13.86
N HIS A 351 10.81 10.45 13.16
CA HIS A 351 10.00 9.24 13.31
C HIS A 351 10.78 8.10 13.97
N HIS A 352 10.19 7.47 14.99
CA HIS A 352 10.82 6.45 15.84
C HIS A 352 11.33 5.24 15.05
N SER A 353 10.51 4.68 14.15
CA SER A 353 10.92 3.50 13.37
C SER A 353 12.10 3.77 12.42
N VAL A 354 12.24 4.99 11.91
CA VAL A 354 13.38 5.39 11.07
C VAL A 354 14.64 5.52 11.92
N SER A 355 14.51 6.15 13.09
CA SER A 355 15.59 6.28 14.08
C SER A 355 16.12 4.91 14.51
N GLU A 356 15.23 3.99 14.89
CA GLU A 356 15.62 2.63 15.30
C GLU A 356 16.27 1.84 14.16
N ALA A 357 15.68 1.85 12.96
CA ALA A 357 16.17 1.06 11.84
C ALA A 357 17.60 1.43 11.41
N HIS A 358 17.97 2.71 11.56
CA HIS A 358 19.27 3.23 11.12
C HIS A 358 20.18 3.64 12.28
N ASN A 359 19.77 3.45 13.54
CA ASN A 359 20.50 3.87 14.73
C ASN A 359 20.88 5.36 14.67
N LEU A 360 19.90 6.21 14.30
CA LEU A 360 20.06 7.66 14.19
C LEU A 360 19.42 8.37 15.38
N PRO A 361 19.91 9.57 15.78
CA PRO A 361 19.25 10.39 16.81
C PRO A 361 17.80 10.72 16.42
N LEU A 362 16.90 10.65 17.39
CA LEU A 362 15.50 11.00 17.24
C LEU A 362 15.20 12.36 17.85
N VAL A 363 14.53 13.24 17.12
CA VAL A 363 13.87 14.43 17.64
C VAL A 363 12.37 14.20 17.57
N ALA A 364 11.78 13.72 18.66
CA ALA A 364 10.37 13.33 18.69
C ALA A 364 9.40 14.51 18.73
N ASP A 365 9.82 15.66 19.26
CA ASP A 365 8.99 16.86 19.24
C ASP A 365 9.18 17.63 17.93
N TRP A 366 8.21 17.46 17.03
CA TRP A 366 8.25 18.11 15.72
C TRP A 366 8.25 19.65 15.79
N HIS A 367 7.82 20.26 16.92
CA HIS A 367 7.89 21.72 17.10
C HIS A 367 9.33 22.25 17.10
N GLU A 368 10.30 21.41 17.45
CA GLU A 368 11.73 21.77 17.37
C GLU A 368 12.25 21.78 15.93
N LEU A 369 11.58 21.06 15.03
CA LEU A 369 12.01 20.84 13.65
C LEU A 369 11.28 21.73 12.63
N VAL A 370 10.04 22.10 12.92
CA VAL A 370 9.18 22.87 12.02
C VAL A 370 8.91 24.24 12.65
N THR A 371 9.71 25.21 12.25
CA THR A 371 9.51 26.62 12.63
C THR A 371 8.55 27.32 11.67
N ALA A 372 7.99 28.44 12.11
CA ALA A 372 6.99 29.21 11.34
C ALA A 372 7.54 29.72 10.00
#